data_0ba1344ef5e789db00f0a28f591b66d8
#
_entry.id   0ba1344ef5e789db00f0a28f591b66d8
#
_cell.length_a   1.000
_cell.length_b   1.000
_cell.length_c   1.000
_cell.angle_alpha   90.00
_cell.angle_beta   90.00
_cell.angle_gamma   90.00
#
_symmetry.space_group_name_H-M   'P 1'
#
loop_
_entity.id
_entity.type
_entity.pdbx_description
1 polymer ?
#
loop_
_entity_poly.entity_id
_entity_poly.type
_entity_poly.pdbx_seq_one_letter_code
_entity_poly.pdbx_strand_id
1 'polypeptide(L)'
;MKNWIGRRCRHASFYFLFFLISAVFCIFAFRVSGPACAAEQTPAGAIRSMAGKNDAVLVTTETGEAVFSHNSRKKLIPASTLKVLTALAALHYLGPDYRFPTEFYRTETDDLLIKGYGDPMLVSEVVSDIAKVLKSRIDRVQDIVLDGTYFKNPAEIPGLAANTEQPYNAPNGALCVNFNTINFKTRNGRIVSAEPQTPMLPVALSRIKENNLSAGRVLLSDHLGETLVYAGQLFEYFLAQAGITVSGSIREGALKPQKAEPIYRHASEYPLTEIIKKLFKYSNNYMANQVLLAAGAAVYGPPATLEKGVTLLRKYCQTQLGITDLQLAEGSGISRKNRASAGMFDRILAEFGEYYELMPNSGNIYYKTGTLDGIQTRVGYIKSGTGLLYRFVILLNTKGKRTEPIIKEIRKLIQ
;
A
#
# COMPACT_ATOMS: atom_id res chain seq x y z
N MET A 1 43.77 -19.32 -57.86
CA MET A 1 45.07 -18.91 -58.44
C MET A 1 46.12 -19.03 -57.37
N LYS A 2 47.02 -19.97 -57.64
CA LYS A 2 48.47 -19.96 -57.44
C LYS A 2 48.96 -19.73 -55.98
N ASN A 3 49.36 -20.81 -55.27
CA ASN A 3 50.69 -21.46 -55.36
C ASN A 3 51.79 -20.59 -54.74
N TRP A 4 52.67 -20.99 -53.86
CA TRP A 4 53.61 -22.13 -53.90
C TRP A 4 54.40 -22.09 -52.60
N ILE A 5 54.62 -23.22 -51.87
CA ILE A 5 55.73 -24.15 -51.83
C ILE A 5 57.09 -23.58 -51.37
N GLY A 6 57.64 -24.13 -50.38
CA GLY A 6 58.92 -24.85 -50.44
C GLY A 6 59.77 -24.77 -49.19
N ARG A 7 59.96 -25.90 -48.63
CA ARG A 7 61.17 -26.77 -48.44
C ARG A 7 62.16 -26.36 -47.34
N ARG A 8 62.30 -27.27 -46.37
CA ARG A 8 63.37 -28.26 -46.15
C ARG A 8 64.78 -27.68 -45.84
N CYS A 9 65.42 -28.12 -44.80
CA CYS A 9 66.30 -29.25 -44.50
C CYS A 9 67.06 -29.03 -43.18
N ARG A 10 67.06 -30.02 -42.29
CA ARG A 10 68.16 -30.98 -41.94
C ARG A 10 69.43 -30.41 -41.32
N HIS A 11 69.80 -30.92 -40.14
CA HIS A 11 70.85 -31.88 -39.70
C HIS A 11 70.93 -31.74 -38.17
N ALA A 12 70.76 -32.73 -37.34
CA ALA A 12 71.47 -33.93 -37.01
C ALA A 12 72.87 -33.67 -36.40
N SER A 13 73.03 -34.08 -35.20
CA SER A 13 74.03 -35.03 -34.65
C SER A 13 74.58 -34.64 -33.26
N PHE A 14 74.39 -35.51 -32.32
CA PHE A 14 75.33 -36.35 -31.54
C PHE A 14 76.25 -35.64 -30.49
N TYR A 15 76.24 -36.13 -29.30
CA TYR A 15 77.07 -36.93 -28.41
C TYR A 15 76.70 -36.70 -26.93
N PHE A 16 76.30 -37.70 -26.19
CA PHE A 16 76.98 -38.66 -25.31
C PHE A 16 77.47 -38.07 -23.97
N LEU A 17 76.82 -38.64 -22.93
CA LEU A 17 77.34 -39.24 -21.71
C LEU A 17 78.10 -38.36 -20.71
N PHE A 18 77.59 -38.18 -19.50
CA PHE A 18 78.25 -38.64 -18.28
C PHE A 18 77.29 -38.73 -17.09
N PHE A 19 77.36 -39.87 -16.43
CA PHE A 19 76.75 -40.20 -15.15
C PHE A 19 77.32 -39.37 -14.02
N LEU A 20 76.48 -38.87 -13.14
CA LEU A 20 76.82 -38.79 -11.71
C LEU A 20 75.55 -38.72 -10.85
N ILE A 21 75.48 -39.70 -9.98
CA ILE A 21 74.49 -39.96 -8.95
C ILE A 21 74.57 -38.84 -7.92
N SER A 22 73.44 -38.18 -7.65
CA SER A 22 73.22 -37.44 -6.40
C SER A 22 71.81 -37.67 -5.95
N ALA A 23 71.63 -38.51 -4.95
CA ALA A 23 70.43 -38.76 -4.24
C ALA A 23 70.06 -37.49 -3.47
N VAL A 24 69.02 -36.76 -3.94
CA VAL A 24 68.39 -35.70 -3.16
C VAL A 24 66.99 -36.18 -2.77
N PHE A 25 66.83 -36.36 -1.51
CA PHE A 25 65.59 -36.68 -0.83
C PHE A 25 64.56 -35.59 -1.18
N CYS A 26 63.64 -35.84 -2.10
CA CYS A 26 62.40 -35.09 -2.28
C CYS A 26 61.42 -35.53 -1.21
N ILE A 27 61.37 -34.80 -0.08
CA ILE A 27 60.27 -34.89 0.87
C ILE A 27 59.03 -34.31 0.16
N PHE A 28 58.19 -35.21 -0.37
CA PHE A 28 56.82 -34.87 -0.80
C PHE A 28 56.03 -34.52 0.46
N ALA A 29 56.00 -33.27 0.80
CA ALA A 29 55.00 -32.76 1.72
C ALA A 29 53.62 -32.86 1.04
N PHE A 30 52.94 -33.99 1.20
CA PHE A 30 51.52 -34.08 0.97
C PHE A 30 50.84 -33.03 1.91
N ARG A 31 50.59 -31.83 1.40
CA ARG A 31 49.55 -30.99 2.02
C ARG A 31 48.25 -31.75 1.83
N VAL A 32 47.84 -32.47 2.84
CA VAL A 32 46.46 -32.86 3.02
C VAL A 32 45.69 -31.55 3.16
N SER A 33 45.17 -31.05 2.03
CA SER A 33 44.13 -30.04 2.04
C SER A 33 42.90 -30.72 2.67
N GLY A 34 42.83 -30.67 3.98
CA GLY A 34 41.55 -31.00 4.64
C GLY A 34 40.44 -30.21 3.96
N PRO A 35 39.23 -30.78 3.83
CA PRO A 35 38.12 -30.02 3.31
C PRO A 35 38.04 -28.74 4.14
N ALA A 36 38.17 -27.57 3.47
CA ALA A 36 37.91 -26.30 4.09
C ALA A 36 36.49 -26.40 4.66
N CYS A 37 36.40 -26.60 5.96
CA CYS A 37 35.13 -26.51 6.67
C CYS A 37 34.62 -25.14 6.36
N ALA A 38 33.67 -25.04 5.42
CA ALA A 38 32.99 -23.79 5.15
C ALA A 38 32.36 -23.39 6.49
N ALA A 39 32.98 -22.42 7.16
CA ALA A 39 32.46 -21.92 8.43
C ALA A 39 31.01 -21.57 8.18
N GLU A 40 30.09 -22.29 8.83
CA GLU A 40 28.66 -22.08 8.68
C GLU A 40 28.38 -20.62 9.04
N GLN A 41 27.95 -19.86 8.04
CA GLN A 41 27.78 -18.42 8.21
C GLN A 41 26.69 -18.21 9.26
N THR A 42 27.01 -17.52 10.36
CA THR A 42 26.00 -17.22 11.40
C THR A 42 24.81 -16.48 10.79
N PRO A 43 23.58 -16.67 11.29
CA PRO A 43 22.40 -15.96 10.78
C PRO A 43 22.61 -14.44 10.70
N ALA A 44 23.28 -13.85 11.70
CA ALA A 44 23.63 -12.42 11.70
C ALA A 44 24.61 -12.05 10.57
N GLY A 45 25.60 -12.89 10.31
CA GLY A 45 26.55 -12.74 9.19
C GLY A 45 25.83 -12.83 7.83
N ALA A 46 24.93 -13.79 7.69
CA ALA A 46 24.10 -13.96 6.48
C ALA A 46 23.21 -12.73 6.23
N ILE A 47 22.55 -12.20 7.25
CA ILE A 47 21.73 -10.97 7.12
C ILE A 47 22.62 -9.79 6.67
N ARG A 48 23.81 -9.60 7.27
CA ARG A 48 24.74 -8.52 6.88
C ARG A 48 25.21 -8.63 5.44
N SER A 49 25.46 -9.84 4.93
CA SER A 49 25.88 -10.05 3.54
C SER A 49 24.75 -9.77 2.54
N MET A 50 23.51 -10.07 2.90
CA MET A 50 22.34 -9.80 2.08
C MET A 50 21.92 -8.32 2.09
N ALA A 51 22.07 -7.64 3.23
CA ALA A 51 21.80 -6.20 3.35
C ALA A 51 22.98 -5.37 2.84
N GLY A 52 22.73 -4.35 2.02
CA GLY A 52 23.77 -3.47 1.48
C GLY A 52 23.86 -2.13 2.19
N LYS A 53 24.76 -1.27 1.69
CA LYS A 53 24.94 0.08 2.24
C LYS A 53 23.65 0.95 2.19
N ASN A 54 22.73 0.65 1.28
CA ASN A 54 21.46 1.37 1.11
C ASN A 54 20.26 0.61 1.67
N ASP A 55 20.50 -0.36 2.53
CA ASP A 55 19.47 -1.18 3.15
C ASP A 55 19.58 -1.08 4.67
N ALA A 56 18.48 -1.36 5.37
CA ALA A 56 18.47 -1.40 6.83
C ALA A 56 17.69 -2.64 7.29
N VAL A 57 18.18 -3.28 8.35
CA VAL A 57 17.52 -4.37 9.04
C VAL A 57 17.64 -4.15 10.55
N LEU A 58 16.53 -4.25 11.26
CA LEU A 58 16.49 -4.16 12.71
C LEU A 58 15.56 -5.27 13.24
N VAL A 59 16.02 -5.99 14.25
CA VAL A 59 15.22 -6.96 15.00
C VAL A 59 15.35 -6.63 16.48
N THR A 60 14.23 -6.51 17.17
CA THR A 60 14.19 -6.18 18.59
C THR A 60 13.29 -7.16 19.34
N THR A 61 13.55 -7.31 20.61
CA THR A 61 12.63 -7.96 21.57
C THR A 61 11.40 -7.08 21.79
N GLU A 62 10.41 -7.60 22.47
CA GLU A 62 9.23 -6.85 22.92
C GLU A 62 9.62 -5.66 23.82
N THR A 63 10.68 -5.80 24.62
CA THR A 63 11.20 -4.73 25.49
C THR A 63 12.04 -3.68 24.76
N GLY A 64 12.34 -3.88 23.45
CA GLY A 64 13.10 -2.95 22.62
C GLY A 64 14.61 -3.22 22.58
N GLU A 65 15.09 -4.32 23.17
CA GLU A 65 16.48 -4.72 23.08
C GLU A 65 16.80 -5.20 21.67
N ALA A 66 17.90 -4.70 21.08
CA ALA A 66 18.29 -5.03 19.73
C ALA A 66 18.95 -6.42 19.65
N VAL A 67 18.29 -7.37 19.04
CA VAL A 67 18.84 -8.70 18.69
C VAL A 67 19.74 -8.62 17.46
N PHE A 68 19.38 -7.77 16.50
CA PHE A 68 20.18 -7.51 15.31
C PHE A 68 19.95 -6.08 14.82
N SER A 69 21.03 -5.42 14.39
CA SER A 69 20.97 -4.07 13.85
C SER A 69 21.95 -3.88 12.69
N HIS A 70 21.44 -3.37 11.56
CA HIS A 70 22.20 -2.92 10.40
C HIS A 70 21.58 -1.63 9.85
N ASN A 71 22.35 -0.54 9.82
CA ASN A 71 21.93 0.77 9.32
C ASN A 71 20.60 1.29 9.92
N SER A 72 20.29 0.95 11.19
CA SER A 72 18.99 1.22 11.81
C SER A 72 18.60 2.71 11.90
N ARG A 73 19.57 3.62 11.80
CA ARG A 73 19.36 5.07 11.80
C ARG A 73 19.24 5.68 10.39
N LYS A 74 19.59 4.92 9.35
CA LYS A 74 19.55 5.42 7.96
C LYS A 74 18.11 5.64 7.50
N LYS A 75 17.82 6.84 6.99
CA LYS A 75 16.51 7.16 6.41
C LYS A 75 16.40 6.57 5.00
N LEU A 76 15.41 5.73 4.81
CA LEU A 76 15.15 4.98 3.58
C LEU A 76 13.70 5.20 3.14
N ILE A 77 13.39 4.86 1.89
CA ILE A 77 12.02 4.90 1.38
C ILE A 77 11.28 3.70 1.98
N PRO A 78 10.18 3.95 2.73
CA PRO A 78 9.45 2.89 3.41
C PRO A 78 8.51 2.12 2.48
N ALA A 79 8.13 2.70 1.35
CA ALA A 79 7.02 2.20 0.53
C ALA A 79 5.76 1.96 1.39
N SER A 80 4.93 0.98 1.04
CA SER A 80 3.64 0.73 1.72
C SER A 80 3.74 0.26 3.19
N THR A 81 4.94 0.08 3.75
CA THR A 81 5.06 -0.14 5.20
C THR A 81 4.68 1.11 6.01
N LEU A 82 4.72 2.30 5.37
CA LEU A 82 4.24 3.55 5.98
C LEU A 82 2.78 3.48 6.43
N LYS A 83 1.96 2.65 5.80
CA LYS A 83 0.54 2.44 6.17
C LYS A 83 0.35 2.02 7.63
N VAL A 84 1.39 1.42 8.26
CA VAL A 84 1.32 1.07 9.69
C VAL A 84 1.23 2.33 10.56
N LEU A 85 2.03 3.37 10.23
CA LEU A 85 1.93 4.65 10.93
C LEU A 85 0.59 5.33 10.69
N THR A 86 0.09 5.32 9.45
CA THR A 86 -1.21 5.90 9.11
C THR A 86 -2.35 5.22 9.85
N ALA A 87 -2.33 3.89 9.92
CA ALA A 87 -3.30 3.10 10.67
C ALA A 87 -3.23 3.41 12.17
N LEU A 88 -2.03 3.43 12.74
CA LEU A 88 -1.82 3.71 14.16
C LEU A 88 -2.32 5.10 14.56
N ALA A 89 -1.99 6.13 13.79
CA ALA A 89 -2.48 7.49 14.04
C ALA A 89 -4.01 7.58 13.89
N ALA A 90 -4.58 6.90 12.89
CA ALA A 90 -6.04 6.87 12.72
C ALA A 90 -6.74 6.18 13.90
N LEU A 91 -6.23 5.05 14.38
CA LEU A 91 -6.74 4.37 15.58
C LEU A 91 -6.69 5.27 16.81
N HIS A 92 -5.62 6.04 16.96
CA HIS A 92 -5.47 6.98 18.08
C HIS A 92 -6.48 8.12 18.04
N TYR A 93 -6.68 8.76 16.87
CA TYR A 93 -7.48 9.99 16.76
C TYR A 93 -8.97 9.74 16.48
N LEU A 94 -9.31 8.66 15.77
CA LEU A 94 -10.70 8.33 15.45
C LEU A 94 -11.28 7.25 16.38
N GLY A 95 -10.42 6.40 16.95
CA GLY A 95 -10.81 5.25 17.73
C GLY A 95 -11.02 3.98 16.88
N PRO A 96 -10.83 2.77 17.48
CA PRO A 96 -10.92 1.49 16.78
C PRO A 96 -12.32 1.19 16.20
N ASP A 97 -13.37 1.67 16.85
CA ASP A 97 -14.76 1.44 16.48
C ASP A 97 -15.36 2.53 15.57
N TYR A 98 -14.54 3.50 15.16
CA TYR A 98 -14.99 4.57 14.28
C TYR A 98 -15.61 4.02 12.99
N ARG A 99 -16.78 4.56 12.61
CA ARG A 99 -17.51 4.22 11.40
C ARG A 99 -17.69 5.45 10.55
N PHE A 100 -17.27 5.38 9.30
CA PHE A 100 -17.41 6.49 8.35
C PHE A 100 -18.88 6.72 8.06
N PRO A 101 -19.38 7.99 8.17
CA PRO A 101 -20.76 8.29 7.82
C PRO A 101 -20.92 8.65 6.34
N THR A 102 -22.15 8.51 5.85
CA THR A 102 -22.70 9.13 4.65
C THR A 102 -24.09 9.63 4.99
N GLU A 103 -24.38 10.90 4.75
CA GLU A 103 -25.63 11.52 5.17
C GLU A 103 -26.51 11.88 3.98
N PHE A 104 -27.81 11.75 4.18
CA PHE A 104 -28.84 11.93 3.16
C PHE A 104 -29.84 12.97 3.66
N TYR A 105 -30.15 13.94 2.81
CA TYR A 105 -31.05 15.05 3.13
C TYR A 105 -32.07 15.22 2.00
N ARG A 106 -33.27 15.66 2.35
CA ARG A 106 -34.27 16.16 1.40
C ARG A 106 -34.24 17.67 1.41
N THR A 107 -34.09 18.29 0.23
CA THR A 107 -34.09 19.74 0.11
C THR A 107 -35.51 20.29 -0.03
N GLU A 108 -35.71 21.61 0.11
CA GLU A 108 -36.98 22.28 -0.14
C GLU A 108 -37.50 22.11 -1.58
N THR A 109 -36.61 21.74 -2.52
CA THR A 109 -36.91 21.49 -3.93
C THR A 109 -37.09 20.00 -4.22
N ASP A 110 -37.30 19.18 -3.19
CA ASP A 110 -37.43 17.71 -3.30
C ASP A 110 -36.20 17.00 -3.87
N ASP A 111 -35.01 17.60 -3.81
CA ASP A 111 -33.77 16.94 -4.20
C ASP A 111 -33.28 16.00 -3.10
N LEU A 112 -32.61 14.93 -3.51
CA LEU A 112 -31.84 14.07 -2.61
C LEU A 112 -30.39 14.59 -2.55
N LEU A 113 -30.02 15.25 -1.45
CA LEU A 113 -28.66 15.65 -1.20
C LEU A 113 -27.90 14.52 -0.46
N ILE A 114 -26.78 14.11 -1.01
CA ILE A 114 -25.91 13.05 -0.49
C ILE A 114 -24.59 13.68 -0.08
N LYS A 115 -24.30 13.68 1.22
CA LYS A 115 -23.07 14.22 1.78
C LYS A 115 -22.10 13.12 2.19
N GLY A 116 -20.92 13.13 1.57
CA GLY A 116 -19.85 12.19 1.89
C GLY A 116 -18.87 12.72 2.94
N TYR A 117 -18.29 11.78 3.68
CA TYR A 117 -17.27 12.06 4.71
C TYR A 117 -16.01 11.21 4.51
N GLY A 118 -15.86 10.62 3.32
CA GLY A 118 -14.67 9.86 2.94
C GLY A 118 -14.72 8.38 3.31
N ASP A 119 -15.90 7.76 3.33
CA ASP A 119 -16.02 6.32 3.57
C ASP A 119 -15.25 5.54 2.49
N PRO A 120 -14.17 4.82 2.84
CA PRO A 120 -13.41 4.04 1.88
C PRO A 120 -14.11 2.73 1.49
N MET A 121 -15.21 2.39 2.15
CA MET A 121 -15.96 1.15 1.94
C MET A 121 -17.34 1.37 1.30
N LEU A 122 -17.60 2.55 0.76
CA LEU A 122 -18.83 2.83 0.02
C LEU A 122 -18.78 2.16 -1.36
N VAL A 123 -19.10 0.87 -1.39
CA VAL A 123 -19.11 0.04 -2.60
C VAL A 123 -20.55 -0.21 -3.10
N SER A 124 -20.69 -0.80 -4.29
CA SER A 124 -21.99 -1.02 -4.94
C SER A 124 -23.02 -1.71 -4.05
N GLU A 125 -22.61 -2.72 -3.27
CA GLU A 125 -23.50 -3.45 -2.36
C GLU A 125 -24.04 -2.53 -1.26
N VAL A 126 -23.17 -1.69 -0.69
CA VAL A 126 -23.54 -0.72 0.35
C VAL A 126 -24.50 0.32 -0.21
N VAL A 127 -24.24 0.84 -1.43
CA VAL A 127 -25.15 1.80 -2.10
C VAL A 127 -26.51 1.15 -2.38
N SER A 128 -26.54 -0.12 -2.78
CA SER A 128 -27.79 -0.87 -2.98
C SER A 128 -28.58 -0.98 -1.67
N ASP A 129 -27.94 -1.29 -0.56
CA ASP A 129 -28.62 -1.43 0.73
C ASP A 129 -29.07 -0.06 1.28
N ILE A 130 -28.29 0.99 1.09
CA ILE A 130 -28.73 2.37 1.38
C ILE A 130 -29.99 2.73 0.58
N ALA A 131 -30.06 2.41 -0.71
CA ALA A 131 -31.22 2.68 -1.55
C ALA A 131 -32.50 1.96 -1.04
N LYS A 132 -32.38 0.72 -0.58
CA LYS A 132 -33.50 -0.02 0.05
C LYS A 132 -33.99 0.67 1.33
N VAL A 133 -33.07 1.17 2.16
CA VAL A 133 -33.45 1.94 3.37
C VAL A 133 -34.11 3.25 2.99
N LEU A 134 -33.59 3.98 2.00
CA LEU A 134 -34.18 5.22 1.53
C LEU A 134 -35.59 5.03 0.97
N LYS A 135 -35.90 3.89 0.35
CA LYS A 135 -37.27 3.57 -0.15
C LYS A 135 -38.32 3.62 0.94
N SER A 136 -38.01 3.28 2.18
CA SER A 136 -38.96 3.40 3.29
C SER A 136 -39.25 4.85 3.71
N ARG A 137 -38.56 5.83 3.13
CA ARG A 137 -38.57 7.25 3.51
C ARG A 137 -38.99 8.19 2.38
N ILE A 138 -38.67 7.80 1.14
CA ILE A 138 -38.92 8.59 -0.06
C ILE A 138 -39.34 7.67 -1.23
N ASP A 139 -40.26 8.12 -2.06
CA ASP A 139 -40.70 7.41 -3.29
C ASP A 139 -40.16 8.08 -4.55
N ARG A 140 -39.87 9.37 -4.47
CA ARG A 140 -39.38 10.16 -5.59
C ARG A 140 -38.50 11.30 -5.10
N VAL A 141 -37.61 11.77 -5.97
CA VAL A 141 -36.79 12.95 -5.79
C VAL A 141 -36.66 13.70 -7.12
N GLN A 142 -36.36 15.00 -7.07
CA GLN A 142 -36.10 15.80 -8.25
C GLN A 142 -34.66 15.55 -8.71
N ASP A 143 -33.69 16.20 -8.15
CA ASP A 143 -32.28 16.03 -8.46
C ASP A 143 -31.55 15.14 -7.44
N ILE A 144 -30.42 14.56 -7.84
CA ILE A 144 -29.40 14.01 -6.94
C ILE A 144 -28.29 15.07 -6.79
N VAL A 145 -28.15 15.62 -5.59
CA VAL A 145 -27.16 16.65 -5.27
C VAL A 145 -26.01 16.00 -4.48
N LEU A 146 -24.80 16.11 -4.97
CA LEU A 146 -23.62 15.45 -4.41
C LEU A 146 -22.74 16.46 -3.66
N ASP A 147 -22.65 16.33 -2.34
CA ASP A 147 -21.82 17.15 -1.49
C ASP A 147 -20.49 16.44 -1.16
N GLY A 148 -19.45 16.81 -1.89
CA GLY A 148 -18.07 16.39 -1.68
C GLY A 148 -17.23 17.39 -0.85
N THR A 149 -17.83 18.43 -0.27
CA THR A 149 -17.10 19.57 0.32
C THR A 149 -16.37 19.25 1.62
N TYR A 150 -16.63 18.09 2.24
CA TYR A 150 -15.91 17.66 3.43
C TYR A 150 -14.40 17.44 3.17
N PHE A 151 -14.01 17.12 1.94
CA PHE A 151 -12.62 17.12 1.50
C PHE A 151 -12.37 18.26 0.52
N LYS A 152 -11.20 18.89 0.62
CA LYS A 152 -10.74 19.83 -0.40
C LYS A 152 -10.22 19.05 -1.60
N ASN A 153 -10.78 19.30 -2.75
CA ASN A 153 -10.44 18.63 -4.01
C ASN A 153 -9.42 19.41 -4.83
N PRO A 154 -8.52 18.73 -5.57
CA PRO A 154 -8.07 17.37 -5.42
C PRO A 154 -6.99 17.21 -4.35
N ALA A 155 -6.90 16.04 -3.73
CA ALA A 155 -5.74 15.69 -2.90
C ALA A 155 -4.62 15.16 -3.82
N GLU A 156 -3.80 16.05 -4.36
CA GLU A 156 -2.62 15.63 -5.14
C GLU A 156 -1.60 14.91 -4.25
N ILE A 157 -1.22 13.71 -4.66
CA ILE A 157 -0.20 12.93 -3.95
C ILE A 157 1.20 13.31 -4.46
N PRO A 158 2.06 13.95 -3.64
CA PRO A 158 3.35 14.44 -4.09
C PRO A 158 4.27 13.33 -4.61
N GLY A 159 4.74 13.48 -5.84
CA GLY A 159 5.71 12.55 -6.46
C GLY A 159 5.09 11.34 -7.13
N LEU A 160 3.79 11.34 -7.37
CA LEU A 160 3.18 10.49 -8.40
C LEU A 160 3.43 11.10 -9.78
N ALA A 161 3.62 10.24 -10.78
CA ALA A 161 3.61 10.70 -12.16
C ALA A 161 2.20 11.18 -12.52
N ALA A 162 2.11 12.34 -13.12
CA ALA A 162 0.85 12.82 -13.70
C ALA A 162 0.38 11.83 -14.78
N ASN A 163 -0.94 11.64 -14.92
CA ASN A 163 -1.58 10.85 -15.98
C ASN A 163 -1.25 9.35 -15.98
N THR A 164 -1.06 8.73 -14.81
CA THR A 164 -1.03 7.27 -14.76
C THR A 164 -2.42 6.73 -14.47
N GLU A 165 -2.95 5.95 -15.41
CA GLU A 165 -4.30 5.32 -15.33
C GLU A 165 -4.36 4.12 -14.38
N GLN A 166 -3.35 3.99 -13.54
CA GLN A 166 -3.24 2.85 -12.66
C GLN A 166 -4.21 2.96 -11.48
N PRO A 167 -4.93 1.90 -11.12
CA PRO A 167 -5.92 1.91 -10.03
C PRO A 167 -5.38 2.38 -8.68
N TYR A 168 -4.07 2.25 -8.46
CA TYR A 168 -3.42 2.71 -7.22
C TYR A 168 -3.26 4.24 -7.13
N ASN A 169 -3.57 4.97 -8.22
CA ASN A 169 -3.58 6.44 -8.28
C ASN A 169 -4.98 7.04 -8.15
N ALA A 170 -5.99 6.23 -7.82
CA ALA A 170 -7.35 6.70 -7.68
C ALA A 170 -7.43 7.94 -6.75
N PRO A 171 -8.06 9.03 -7.20
CA PRO A 171 -8.17 10.26 -6.41
C PRO A 171 -9.01 10.02 -5.15
N ASN A 172 -8.63 10.68 -4.08
CA ASN A 172 -9.37 10.70 -2.83
C ASN A 172 -10.42 11.81 -2.85
N GLY A 173 -11.59 11.56 -2.29
CA GLY A 173 -12.68 12.54 -2.20
C GLY A 173 -13.64 12.18 -1.07
N ALA A 174 -14.46 13.16 -0.64
CA ALA A 174 -15.39 12.95 0.45
C ALA A 174 -16.53 12.00 0.10
N LEU A 175 -16.98 12.00 -1.16
CA LEU A 175 -18.00 11.09 -1.68
C LEU A 175 -17.44 10.36 -2.89
N CYS A 176 -16.96 9.15 -2.65
CA CYS A 176 -16.38 8.27 -3.65
C CYS A 176 -16.97 6.88 -3.49
N VAL A 177 -17.20 6.18 -4.59
CA VAL A 177 -17.72 4.81 -4.60
C VAL A 177 -16.76 3.86 -5.32
N ASN A 178 -16.76 2.57 -4.95
CA ASN A 178 -15.96 1.52 -5.59
C ASN A 178 -14.47 1.89 -5.73
N PHE A 179 -13.91 2.63 -4.76
CA PHE A 179 -12.51 3.10 -4.75
C PHE A 179 -12.16 3.99 -5.96
N ASN A 180 -13.13 4.64 -6.59
CA ASN A 180 -13.00 5.38 -7.86
C ASN A 180 -12.40 4.54 -9.00
N THR A 181 -12.69 3.24 -9.01
CA THR A 181 -12.25 2.29 -10.02
C THR A 181 -13.40 1.39 -10.47
N ILE A 182 -13.27 0.79 -11.65
CA ILE A 182 -14.14 -0.28 -12.13
C ILE A 182 -13.30 -1.47 -12.59
N ASN A 183 -13.76 -2.68 -12.29
CA ASN A 183 -13.19 -3.90 -12.82
C ASN A 183 -14.10 -4.43 -13.94
N PHE A 184 -13.56 -4.61 -15.15
CA PHE A 184 -14.35 -4.98 -16.31
C PHE A 184 -13.69 -6.08 -17.13
N LYS A 185 -14.47 -6.67 -18.02
CA LYS A 185 -14.03 -7.65 -19.01
C LYS A 185 -14.86 -7.49 -20.30
N THR A 186 -14.31 -7.94 -21.40
CA THR A 186 -15.06 -8.06 -22.65
C THR A 186 -15.66 -9.46 -22.77
N ARG A 187 -16.97 -9.56 -23.00
CA ARG A 187 -17.68 -10.82 -23.24
C ARG A 187 -18.53 -10.66 -24.49
N ASN A 188 -18.33 -11.53 -25.48
CA ASN A 188 -19.04 -11.49 -26.78
C ASN A 188 -19.02 -10.09 -27.43
N GLY A 189 -17.86 -9.43 -27.45
CA GLY A 189 -17.66 -8.10 -28.00
C GLY A 189 -18.28 -6.94 -27.19
N ARG A 190 -18.88 -7.21 -26.03
CA ARG A 190 -19.47 -6.20 -25.15
C ARG A 190 -18.65 -6.01 -23.89
N ILE A 191 -18.47 -4.74 -23.50
CA ILE A 191 -17.86 -4.38 -22.22
C ILE A 191 -18.88 -4.65 -21.10
N VAL A 192 -18.50 -5.48 -20.14
CA VAL A 192 -19.33 -5.82 -18.97
C VAL A 192 -18.51 -5.72 -17.69
N SER A 193 -19.16 -5.45 -16.57
CA SER A 193 -18.48 -5.50 -15.27
C SER A 193 -17.93 -6.91 -15.00
N ALA A 194 -16.74 -6.98 -14.44
CA ALA A 194 -16.19 -8.22 -13.91
C ALA A 194 -16.71 -8.55 -12.49
N GLU A 195 -17.36 -7.57 -11.84
CA GLU A 195 -17.98 -7.64 -10.52
C GLU A 195 -19.49 -7.58 -10.70
N PRO A 196 -20.23 -8.71 -10.57
CA PRO A 196 -21.63 -8.79 -10.93
C PRO A 196 -22.54 -7.79 -10.20
N GLN A 197 -22.19 -7.41 -9.00
CA GLN A 197 -22.91 -6.45 -8.16
C GLN A 197 -22.70 -4.99 -8.58
N THR A 198 -21.70 -4.72 -9.42
CA THR A 198 -21.36 -3.35 -9.86
C THR A 198 -21.88 -3.13 -11.29
N PRO A 199 -22.83 -2.23 -11.51
CA PRO A 199 -23.33 -1.94 -12.84
C PRO A 199 -22.27 -1.26 -13.72
N MET A 200 -22.36 -1.48 -15.04
CA MET A 200 -21.54 -0.76 -16.01
C MET A 200 -22.22 0.55 -16.38
N LEU A 201 -21.75 1.64 -15.77
CA LEU A 201 -22.35 2.97 -15.89
C LEU A 201 -21.71 3.80 -17.03
N PRO A 202 -22.38 4.87 -17.52
CA PRO A 202 -21.88 5.69 -18.64
C PRO A 202 -20.47 6.22 -18.47
N VAL A 203 -20.12 6.81 -17.32
CA VAL A 203 -18.76 7.31 -17.04
C VAL A 203 -17.71 6.20 -17.17
N ALA A 204 -17.98 5.02 -16.63
CA ALA A 204 -17.08 3.88 -16.74
C ALA A 204 -16.92 3.37 -18.18
N LEU A 205 -18.02 3.31 -18.93
CA LEU A 205 -18.00 2.92 -20.36
C LEU A 205 -17.20 3.90 -21.21
N SER A 206 -17.36 5.22 -21.02
CA SER A 206 -16.58 6.24 -21.73
C SER A 206 -15.10 6.05 -21.46
N ARG A 207 -14.72 5.93 -20.19
CA ARG A 207 -13.32 5.77 -19.79
C ARG A 207 -12.65 4.54 -20.38
N ILE A 208 -13.35 3.38 -20.40
CA ILE A 208 -12.85 2.14 -20.98
C ILE A 208 -12.63 2.27 -22.48
N LYS A 209 -13.57 2.92 -23.18
CA LYS A 209 -13.50 3.12 -24.65
C LYS A 209 -12.39 4.09 -25.02
N GLU A 210 -12.27 5.23 -24.34
CA GLU A 210 -11.26 6.26 -24.57
C GLU A 210 -9.85 5.68 -24.45
N ASN A 211 -9.63 4.79 -23.49
CA ASN A 211 -8.33 4.16 -23.25
C ASN A 211 -8.12 2.85 -24.01
N ASN A 212 -9.05 2.46 -24.87
CA ASN A 212 -8.98 1.25 -25.72
C ASN A 212 -8.56 -0.01 -24.92
N LEU A 213 -9.14 -0.19 -23.73
CA LEU A 213 -8.82 -1.27 -22.83
C LEU A 213 -9.68 -2.49 -23.11
N SER A 214 -9.13 -3.70 -22.91
CA SER A 214 -9.83 -4.97 -23.16
C SER A 214 -10.36 -5.65 -21.90
N ALA A 215 -9.69 -5.52 -20.77
CA ALA A 215 -10.08 -6.06 -19.46
C ALA A 215 -9.23 -5.48 -18.35
N GLY A 216 -9.67 -5.65 -17.09
CA GLY A 216 -8.93 -5.33 -15.88
C GLY A 216 -9.61 -4.28 -15.01
N ARG A 217 -8.93 -3.86 -13.97
CA ARG A 217 -9.36 -2.75 -13.12
C ARG A 217 -8.75 -1.45 -13.62
N VAL A 218 -9.59 -0.46 -13.84
CA VAL A 218 -9.18 0.85 -14.35
C VAL A 218 -9.65 1.97 -13.43
N LEU A 219 -8.89 3.05 -13.45
CA LEU A 219 -9.27 4.31 -12.84
C LEU A 219 -10.45 4.92 -13.60
N LEU A 220 -11.48 5.37 -12.87
CA LEU A 220 -12.65 6.01 -13.48
C LEU A 220 -12.30 7.38 -14.06
N SER A 221 -11.57 8.16 -13.29
CA SER A 221 -11.07 9.48 -13.70
C SER A 221 -9.99 9.96 -12.74
N ASP A 222 -9.11 10.80 -13.21
CA ASP A 222 -8.20 11.64 -12.43
C ASP A 222 -8.84 12.98 -12.02
N HIS A 223 -10.05 13.28 -12.54
CA HIS A 223 -10.85 14.45 -12.20
C HIS A 223 -11.95 14.11 -11.20
N LEU A 224 -11.98 14.81 -10.07
CA LEU A 224 -12.93 14.55 -8.99
C LEU A 224 -14.38 14.84 -9.37
N GLY A 225 -14.64 15.82 -10.22
CA GLY A 225 -15.98 16.04 -10.75
C GLY A 225 -16.56 14.81 -11.44
N GLU A 226 -15.77 14.12 -12.27
CA GLU A 226 -16.21 12.89 -12.93
C GLU A 226 -16.41 11.73 -11.94
N THR A 227 -15.58 11.62 -10.90
CA THR A 227 -15.78 10.58 -9.86
C THR A 227 -17.02 10.86 -9.01
N LEU A 228 -17.38 12.13 -8.78
CA LEU A 228 -18.65 12.50 -8.17
C LEU A 228 -19.83 12.14 -9.08
N VAL A 229 -19.77 12.43 -10.38
CA VAL A 229 -20.80 12.04 -11.35
C VAL A 229 -20.97 10.51 -11.35
N TYR A 230 -19.88 9.74 -11.31
CA TYR A 230 -19.97 8.28 -11.21
C TYR A 230 -20.66 7.84 -9.91
N ALA A 231 -20.36 8.47 -8.77
CA ALA A 231 -21.06 8.19 -7.53
C ALA A 231 -22.56 8.48 -7.66
N GLY A 232 -22.94 9.63 -8.25
CA GLY A 232 -24.32 9.98 -8.53
C GLY A 232 -25.02 8.97 -9.43
N GLN A 233 -24.39 8.54 -10.53
CA GLN A 233 -24.93 7.51 -11.42
C GLN A 233 -25.14 6.17 -10.70
N LEU A 234 -24.25 5.80 -9.78
CA LEU A 234 -24.39 4.58 -8.99
C LEU A 234 -25.57 4.67 -8.03
N PHE A 235 -25.75 5.82 -7.36
CA PHE A 235 -26.93 6.05 -6.52
C PHE A 235 -28.20 6.06 -7.35
N GLU A 236 -28.27 6.79 -8.47
CA GLU A 236 -29.41 6.82 -9.37
C GLU A 236 -29.83 5.40 -9.81
N TYR A 237 -28.86 4.59 -10.21
CA TYR A 237 -29.11 3.19 -10.61
C TYR A 237 -29.76 2.38 -9.49
N PHE A 238 -29.22 2.41 -8.27
CA PHE A 238 -29.77 1.61 -7.17
C PHE A 238 -31.05 2.20 -6.57
N LEU A 239 -31.23 3.52 -6.61
CA LEU A 239 -32.51 4.15 -6.25
C LEU A 239 -33.62 3.68 -7.19
N ALA A 240 -33.37 3.66 -8.50
CA ALA A 240 -34.30 3.14 -9.49
C ALA A 240 -34.62 1.63 -9.26
N GLN A 241 -33.60 0.81 -8.95
CA GLN A 241 -33.79 -0.60 -8.61
C GLN A 241 -34.63 -0.79 -7.33
N ALA A 242 -34.52 0.13 -6.37
CA ALA A 242 -35.35 0.14 -5.17
C ALA A 242 -36.77 0.71 -5.40
N GLY A 243 -37.09 1.20 -6.59
CA GLY A 243 -38.36 1.80 -6.93
C GLY A 243 -38.52 3.27 -6.52
N ILE A 244 -37.41 4.01 -6.37
CA ILE A 244 -37.38 5.47 -6.16
C ILE A 244 -37.18 6.13 -7.52
N THR A 245 -38.09 7.04 -7.89
CA THR A 245 -38.02 7.78 -9.14
C THR A 245 -37.14 9.02 -8.98
N VAL A 246 -36.14 9.17 -9.84
CA VAL A 246 -35.34 10.41 -10.00
C VAL A 246 -35.83 11.11 -11.27
N SER A 247 -36.38 12.32 -11.14
CA SER A 247 -37.01 13.04 -12.25
C SER A 247 -36.09 14.10 -12.89
N GLY A 248 -35.05 14.52 -12.19
CA GLY A 248 -34.15 15.56 -12.61
C GLY A 248 -32.77 15.04 -13.02
N SER A 249 -31.73 15.71 -12.58
CA SER A 249 -30.34 15.49 -12.96
C SER A 249 -29.44 15.19 -11.76
N ILE A 250 -28.21 14.74 -12.06
CA ILE A 250 -27.13 14.62 -11.08
C ILE A 250 -26.30 15.89 -11.14
N ARG A 251 -26.09 16.54 -10.01
CA ARG A 251 -25.29 17.77 -9.91
C ARG A 251 -24.48 17.86 -8.62
N GLU A 252 -23.43 18.64 -8.63
CA GLU A 252 -22.69 18.98 -7.42
C GLU A 252 -23.40 20.08 -6.63
N GLY A 253 -23.27 20.05 -5.31
CA GLY A 253 -23.82 21.09 -4.45
C GLY A 253 -23.44 20.89 -2.99
N ALA A 254 -23.31 21.97 -2.23
CA ALA A 254 -23.00 21.92 -0.81
C ALA A 254 -24.28 21.90 0.04
N LEU A 255 -24.27 21.15 1.13
CA LEU A 255 -25.36 21.14 2.12
C LEU A 255 -25.55 22.54 2.70
N LYS A 256 -26.79 23.03 2.64
CA LYS A 256 -27.27 24.21 3.36
C LYS A 256 -28.22 23.71 4.44
N PRO A 257 -27.77 23.58 5.71
CA PRO A 257 -28.55 22.93 6.77
C PRO A 257 -29.96 23.56 6.98
N GLN A 258 -30.10 24.85 6.72
CA GLN A 258 -31.37 25.57 6.87
C GLN A 258 -32.39 25.25 5.76
N LYS A 259 -31.94 24.60 4.67
CA LYS A 259 -32.72 24.29 3.46
C LYS A 259 -32.82 22.79 3.15
N ALA A 260 -32.47 21.97 4.11
CA ALA A 260 -32.46 20.53 3.91
C ALA A 260 -32.77 19.79 5.21
N GLU A 261 -33.69 18.84 5.12
CA GLU A 261 -34.09 17.97 6.22
C GLU A 261 -33.28 16.69 6.19
N PRO A 262 -32.63 16.26 7.30
CA PRO A 262 -31.94 14.98 7.36
C PRO A 262 -32.96 13.82 7.31
N ILE A 263 -32.80 12.93 6.34
CA ILE A 263 -33.68 11.78 6.17
C ILE A 263 -33.01 10.45 6.55
N TYR A 264 -31.69 10.35 6.39
CA TYR A 264 -30.96 9.15 6.75
C TYR A 264 -29.49 9.44 7.00
N ARG A 265 -28.90 8.76 7.96
CA ARG A 265 -27.45 8.72 8.17
C ARG A 265 -26.99 7.27 8.16
N HIS A 266 -26.27 6.92 7.10
CA HIS A 266 -25.58 5.63 7.01
C HIS A 266 -24.29 5.72 7.82
N ALA A 267 -23.99 4.70 8.63
CA ALA A 267 -22.70 4.48 9.24
C ALA A 267 -22.10 3.21 8.61
N SER A 268 -20.88 3.28 8.13
CA SER A 268 -20.19 2.13 7.51
C SER A 268 -20.34 0.87 8.37
N GLU A 269 -20.63 -0.26 7.74
CA GLU A 269 -20.73 -1.56 8.45
C GLU A 269 -19.39 -1.99 9.04
N TYR A 270 -18.30 -1.49 8.48
CA TYR A 270 -16.95 -1.81 8.90
C TYR A 270 -16.43 -0.77 9.91
N PRO A 271 -16.09 -1.17 11.15
CA PRO A 271 -15.33 -0.32 12.05
C PRO A 271 -13.92 -0.09 11.49
N LEU A 272 -13.23 0.93 11.99
CA LEU A 272 -11.90 1.32 11.52
C LEU A 272 -10.90 0.15 11.58
N THR A 273 -10.97 -0.71 12.58
CA THR A 273 -10.13 -1.91 12.69
C THR A 273 -10.30 -2.85 11.50
N GLU A 274 -11.52 -3.10 11.04
CA GLU A 274 -11.77 -3.94 9.86
C GLU A 274 -11.36 -3.25 8.56
N ILE A 275 -11.52 -1.93 8.47
CA ILE A 275 -10.99 -1.14 7.36
C ILE A 275 -9.46 -1.25 7.29
N ILE A 276 -8.76 -1.18 8.44
CA ILE A 276 -7.31 -1.34 8.52
C ILE A 276 -6.86 -2.75 8.13
N LYS A 277 -7.57 -3.81 8.54
CA LYS A 277 -7.29 -5.18 8.06
C LYS A 277 -7.33 -5.27 6.54
N LYS A 278 -8.38 -4.72 5.92
CA LYS A 278 -8.52 -4.66 4.45
C LYS A 278 -7.43 -3.80 3.82
N LEU A 279 -7.13 -2.64 4.40
CA LEU A 279 -6.04 -1.76 4.00
C LEU A 279 -4.69 -2.50 3.94
N PHE A 280 -4.36 -3.28 4.96
CA PHE A 280 -3.11 -4.03 5.01
C PHE A 280 -3.12 -5.23 4.05
N LYS A 281 -4.21 -5.98 3.99
CA LYS A 281 -4.38 -7.16 3.13
C LYS A 281 -4.18 -6.80 1.65
N TYR A 282 -4.82 -5.75 1.18
CA TYR A 282 -4.79 -5.32 -0.22
C TYR A 282 -3.73 -4.25 -0.51
N SER A 283 -3.06 -3.76 0.53
CA SER A 283 -2.08 -2.66 0.44
C SER A 283 -2.61 -1.42 -0.32
N ASN A 284 -3.89 -1.11 -0.16
CA ASN A 284 -4.63 -0.13 -0.94
C ASN A 284 -4.20 1.31 -0.58
N ASN A 285 -3.71 2.09 -1.57
CA ASN A 285 -3.24 3.46 -1.35
C ASN A 285 -4.39 4.44 -1.16
N TYR A 286 -5.48 4.25 -1.93
CA TYR A 286 -6.69 5.06 -1.82
C TYR A 286 -7.23 4.99 -0.39
N MET A 287 -7.43 3.77 0.17
CA MET A 287 -7.92 3.61 1.54
C MET A 287 -6.99 4.28 2.57
N ALA A 288 -5.67 4.17 2.40
CA ALA A 288 -4.72 4.77 3.33
C ALA A 288 -4.86 6.29 3.38
N ASN A 289 -4.95 6.93 2.23
CA ASN A 289 -5.09 8.39 2.16
C ASN A 289 -6.51 8.85 2.52
N GLN A 290 -7.58 8.07 2.24
CA GLN A 290 -8.93 8.35 2.73
C GLN A 290 -8.97 8.41 4.27
N VAL A 291 -8.41 7.39 4.92
CA VAL A 291 -8.33 7.32 6.38
C VAL A 291 -7.50 8.49 6.94
N LEU A 292 -6.37 8.81 6.29
CA LEU A 292 -5.54 9.96 6.70
C LEU A 292 -6.27 11.29 6.59
N LEU A 293 -6.97 11.52 5.47
CA LEU A 293 -7.73 12.73 5.22
C LEU A 293 -8.86 12.91 6.23
N ALA A 294 -9.61 11.82 6.49
CA ALA A 294 -10.69 11.85 7.48
C ALA A 294 -10.17 12.12 8.89
N ALA A 295 -9.08 11.47 9.31
CA ALA A 295 -8.44 11.74 10.59
C ALA A 295 -7.95 13.21 10.69
N GLY A 296 -7.37 13.74 9.61
CA GLY A 296 -6.96 15.15 9.54
C GLY A 296 -8.14 16.10 9.70
N ALA A 297 -9.29 15.81 9.06
CA ALA A 297 -10.50 16.62 9.20
C ALA A 297 -11.12 16.51 10.60
N ALA A 298 -11.09 15.33 11.22
CA ALA A 298 -11.61 15.15 12.57
C ALA A 298 -10.85 15.99 13.61
N VAL A 299 -9.53 16.15 13.44
CA VAL A 299 -8.69 16.92 14.38
C VAL A 299 -8.62 18.42 14.07
N TYR A 300 -8.55 18.78 12.77
CA TYR A 300 -8.31 20.16 12.35
C TYR A 300 -9.52 20.82 11.68
N GLY A 301 -10.67 20.15 11.67
CA GLY A 301 -11.89 20.61 11.01
C GLY A 301 -11.87 20.42 9.48
N PRO A 302 -13.07 20.38 8.84
CA PRO A 302 -13.18 20.36 7.38
C PRO A 302 -12.78 21.72 6.77
N PRO A 303 -12.46 21.77 5.46
CA PRO A 303 -12.28 20.61 4.60
C PRO A 303 -11.01 19.85 4.92
N ALA A 304 -11.03 18.52 4.75
CA ALA A 304 -9.85 17.69 4.84
C ALA A 304 -8.85 18.06 3.73
N THR A 305 -7.57 18.11 4.08
CA THR A 305 -6.48 18.30 3.12
C THR A 305 -5.35 17.33 3.41
N LEU A 306 -4.55 17.02 2.40
CA LEU A 306 -3.37 16.18 2.61
C LEU A 306 -2.41 16.81 3.64
N GLU A 307 -2.30 18.14 3.64
CA GLU A 307 -1.49 18.89 4.61
C GLU A 307 -1.95 18.65 6.05
N LYS A 308 -3.27 18.73 6.32
CA LYS A 308 -3.83 18.42 7.64
C LYS A 308 -3.54 16.99 8.06
N GLY A 309 -3.70 16.02 7.13
CA GLY A 309 -3.37 14.63 7.39
C GLY A 309 -1.89 14.41 7.70
N VAL A 310 -0.98 14.98 6.91
CA VAL A 310 0.47 14.89 7.14
C VAL A 310 0.89 15.58 8.43
N THR A 311 0.26 16.74 8.75
CA THR A 311 0.49 17.45 10.01
C THR A 311 0.05 16.61 11.21
N LEU A 312 -1.08 15.93 11.09
CA LEU A 312 -1.55 14.98 12.11
C LEU A 312 -0.54 13.86 12.34
N LEU A 313 -0.02 13.21 11.27
CA LEU A 313 1.00 12.18 11.40
C LEU A 313 2.28 12.69 12.07
N ARG A 314 2.75 13.88 11.70
CA ARG A 314 3.93 14.49 12.33
C ARG A 314 3.69 14.77 13.82
N LYS A 315 2.54 15.34 14.16
CA LYS A 315 2.16 15.59 15.55
C LYS A 315 2.14 14.29 16.35
N TYR A 316 1.48 13.26 15.81
CA TYR A 316 1.44 11.94 16.45
C TYR A 316 2.86 11.37 16.68
N CYS A 317 3.71 11.41 15.66
CA CYS A 317 5.10 10.96 15.77
C CYS A 317 5.88 11.70 16.87
N GLN A 318 5.70 13.01 16.97
CA GLN A 318 6.39 13.82 17.98
C GLN A 318 5.88 13.55 19.39
N THR A 319 4.56 13.56 19.57
CA THR A 319 3.95 13.54 20.91
C THR A 319 3.81 12.16 21.49
N GLN A 320 3.54 11.14 20.68
CA GLN A 320 3.32 9.78 21.13
C GLN A 320 4.55 8.88 20.97
N LEU A 321 5.30 9.05 19.86
CA LEU A 321 6.41 8.17 19.55
C LEU A 321 7.80 8.79 19.81
N GLY A 322 7.89 10.08 20.15
CA GLY A 322 9.16 10.79 20.31
C GLY A 322 10.00 10.84 19.01
N ILE A 323 9.34 10.78 17.84
CA ILE A 323 9.99 10.82 16.53
C ILE A 323 9.84 12.21 15.93
N THR A 324 10.95 12.94 15.82
CA THR A 324 10.94 14.34 15.33
C THR A 324 11.43 14.50 13.90
N ASP A 325 12.11 13.50 13.33
CA ASP A 325 12.88 13.60 12.08
C ASP A 325 12.37 12.65 10.98
N LEU A 326 11.04 12.40 10.95
CA LEU A 326 10.36 11.63 9.93
C LEU A 326 9.95 12.55 8.76
N GLN A 327 10.28 12.14 7.52
CA GLN A 327 9.86 12.87 6.33
C GLN A 327 8.59 12.23 5.76
N LEU A 328 7.51 12.98 5.75
CA LEU A 328 6.19 12.54 5.29
C LEU A 328 5.67 13.44 4.18
N ALA A 329 5.18 12.83 3.13
CA ALA A 329 4.51 13.47 2.00
C ALA A 329 3.04 13.07 1.88
N GLU A 330 2.67 11.84 2.31
CA GLU A 330 1.30 11.30 2.29
C GLU A 330 1.23 10.01 3.15
N GLY A 331 0.06 9.38 3.25
CA GLY A 331 -0.16 8.27 4.20
C GLY A 331 0.02 6.85 3.64
N SER A 332 0.11 6.67 2.33
CA SER A 332 0.16 5.32 1.73
C SER A 332 1.56 4.76 1.54
N GLY A 333 2.57 5.63 1.49
CA GLY A 333 3.95 5.28 1.19
C GLY A 333 4.27 5.15 -0.30
N ILE A 334 3.36 5.52 -1.19
CA ILE A 334 3.62 5.51 -2.64
C ILE A 334 4.60 6.59 -3.04
N SER A 335 4.56 7.74 -2.36
CA SER A 335 5.48 8.84 -2.61
C SER A 335 6.91 8.49 -2.21
N ARG A 336 7.82 8.61 -3.17
CA ARG A 336 9.25 8.44 -2.91
C ARG A 336 9.86 9.57 -2.06
N LYS A 337 9.09 10.60 -1.72
CA LYS A 337 9.48 11.68 -0.80
C LYS A 337 9.39 11.26 0.66
N ASN A 338 8.65 10.20 0.99
CA ASN A 338 8.62 9.64 2.34
C ASN A 338 9.99 9.04 2.69
N ARG A 339 10.48 9.32 3.91
CA ARG A 339 11.73 8.76 4.45
C ARG A 339 11.56 8.42 5.92
N ALA A 340 11.94 7.20 6.28
CA ALA A 340 11.95 6.71 7.65
C ALA A 340 13.15 5.80 7.90
N SER A 341 13.61 5.70 9.13
CA SER A 341 14.63 4.74 9.52
C SER A 341 14.02 3.48 10.12
N ALA A 342 14.81 2.39 10.19
CA ALA A 342 14.35 1.17 10.83
C ALA A 342 14.08 1.38 12.33
N GLY A 343 14.86 2.23 13.01
CA GLY A 343 14.61 2.57 14.40
C GLY A 343 13.30 3.37 14.61
N MET A 344 12.89 4.21 13.65
CA MET A 344 11.57 4.86 13.70
C MET A 344 10.44 3.85 13.55
N PHE A 345 10.59 2.89 12.62
CA PHE A 345 9.60 1.82 12.46
C PHE A 345 9.52 0.91 13.67
N ASP A 346 10.62 0.64 14.38
CA ASP A 346 10.58 -0.13 15.61
C ASP A 346 9.72 0.54 16.69
N ARG A 347 9.81 1.87 16.84
CA ARG A 347 8.94 2.65 17.74
C ARG A 347 7.47 2.59 17.29
N ILE A 348 7.21 2.72 15.98
CA ILE A 348 5.86 2.58 15.43
C ILE A 348 5.29 1.20 15.72
N LEU A 349 6.10 0.14 15.55
CA LEU A 349 5.69 -1.23 15.86
C LEU A 349 5.52 -1.47 17.36
N ALA A 350 6.34 -0.85 18.21
CA ALA A 350 6.16 -0.96 19.67
C ALA A 350 4.76 -0.50 20.08
N GLU A 351 4.33 0.65 19.57
CA GLU A 351 3.00 1.21 19.86
C GLU A 351 1.87 0.45 19.14
N PHE A 352 2.13 -0.08 17.93
CA PHE A 352 1.15 -0.88 17.18
C PHE A 352 0.97 -2.30 17.75
N GLY A 353 1.71 -2.67 18.79
CA GLY A 353 1.73 -4.02 19.35
C GLY A 353 0.36 -4.56 19.76
N GLU A 354 -0.53 -3.74 20.30
CA GLU A 354 -1.90 -4.14 20.65
C GLU A 354 -2.75 -4.52 19.42
N TYR A 355 -2.37 -4.05 18.23
CA TYR A 355 -3.09 -4.23 16.97
C TYR A 355 -2.37 -5.14 15.97
N TYR A 356 -1.32 -5.88 16.39
CA TYR A 356 -0.49 -6.64 15.46
C TYR A 356 -1.30 -7.67 14.65
N GLU A 357 -2.37 -8.21 15.20
CA GLU A 357 -3.26 -9.17 14.52
C GLU A 357 -4.10 -8.56 13.38
N LEU A 358 -4.14 -7.22 13.25
CA LEU A 358 -4.71 -6.58 12.08
C LEU A 358 -3.84 -6.76 10.84
N MET A 359 -2.56 -7.12 10.99
CA MET A 359 -1.67 -7.39 9.87
C MET A 359 -1.94 -8.77 9.25
N PRO A 360 -1.77 -8.91 7.93
CA PRO A 360 -1.71 -10.23 7.30
C PRO A 360 -0.64 -11.09 7.94
N ASN A 361 -0.88 -12.40 8.04
CA ASN A 361 0.07 -13.33 8.63
C ASN A 361 0.44 -14.49 7.69
N SER A 362 1.58 -15.08 7.96
CA SER A 362 2.03 -16.35 7.39
C SER A 362 2.64 -17.18 8.52
N GLY A 363 1.87 -18.13 9.04
CA GLY A 363 2.22 -18.84 10.26
C GLY A 363 2.32 -17.89 11.45
N ASN A 364 3.50 -17.85 12.09
CA ASN A 364 3.77 -17.01 13.25
C ASN A 364 4.33 -15.61 12.92
N ILE A 365 4.30 -15.19 11.66
CA ILE A 365 4.81 -13.89 11.19
C ILE A 365 3.64 -13.01 10.79
N TYR A 366 3.47 -11.86 11.43
CA TYR A 366 2.50 -10.82 11.14
C TYR A 366 3.21 -9.64 10.50
N TYR A 367 2.80 -9.19 9.31
CA TYR A 367 3.61 -8.20 8.61
C TYR A 367 2.86 -7.35 7.61
N LYS A 368 3.43 -6.17 7.34
CA LYS A 368 3.11 -5.33 6.19
C LYS A 368 4.29 -5.29 5.22
N THR A 369 4.01 -5.54 3.95
CA THR A 369 4.99 -5.40 2.86
C THR A 369 4.89 -4.02 2.21
N GLY A 370 6.00 -3.58 1.61
CA GLY A 370 6.04 -2.44 0.71
C GLY A 370 6.89 -2.76 -0.51
N THR A 371 6.40 -2.34 -1.69
CA THR A 371 7.10 -2.54 -2.96
C THR A 371 6.96 -1.30 -3.82
N LEU A 372 8.08 -0.80 -4.32
CA LEU A 372 8.19 0.17 -5.41
C LEU A 372 9.30 -0.31 -6.34
N ASP A 373 9.43 0.28 -7.53
CA ASP A 373 10.56 -0.08 -8.40
C ASP A 373 11.90 0.13 -7.67
N GLY A 374 12.69 -0.95 -7.59
CA GLY A 374 13.97 -0.98 -6.88
C GLY A 374 13.90 -1.01 -5.36
N ILE A 375 12.70 -1.13 -4.76
CA ILE A 375 12.51 -1.10 -3.31
C ILE A 375 11.64 -2.27 -2.87
N GLN A 376 12.09 -2.99 -1.83
CA GLN A 376 11.30 -3.96 -1.10
C GLN A 376 11.43 -3.75 0.40
N THR A 377 10.31 -3.65 1.08
CA THR A 377 10.29 -3.43 2.53
C THR A 377 9.32 -4.40 3.20
N ARG A 378 9.61 -4.75 4.46
CA ARG A 378 8.73 -5.56 5.28
C ARG A 378 8.93 -5.21 6.74
N VAL A 379 7.86 -4.94 7.45
CA VAL A 379 7.88 -4.64 8.88
C VAL A 379 6.80 -5.44 9.59
N GLY A 380 7.01 -5.78 10.84
CA GLY A 380 6.01 -6.52 11.60
C GLY A 380 6.59 -7.30 12.78
N TYR A 381 5.98 -8.44 13.07
CA TYR A 381 6.23 -9.22 14.26
C TYR A 381 6.45 -10.68 13.94
N ILE A 382 7.28 -11.34 14.74
CA ILE A 382 7.47 -12.80 14.73
C ILE A 382 7.21 -13.31 16.14
N LYS A 383 6.22 -14.19 16.28
CA LYS A 383 5.95 -14.89 17.54
C LYS A 383 6.87 -16.11 17.64
N SER A 384 7.74 -16.16 18.67
CA SER A 384 8.62 -17.30 18.89
C SER A 384 7.86 -18.53 19.36
N GLY A 385 8.52 -19.69 19.39
CA GLY A 385 7.98 -20.91 19.97
C GLY A 385 7.66 -20.82 21.47
N THR A 386 8.31 -19.88 22.18
CA THR A 386 8.05 -19.58 23.60
C THR A 386 6.94 -18.54 23.80
N GLY A 387 6.33 -18.03 22.71
CA GLY A 387 5.27 -17.03 22.77
C GLY A 387 5.75 -15.57 22.80
N LEU A 388 7.04 -15.32 22.88
CA LEU A 388 7.60 -13.95 22.83
C LEU A 388 7.39 -13.31 21.46
N LEU A 389 7.09 -12.02 21.46
CA LEU A 389 6.83 -11.26 20.23
C LEU A 389 8.05 -10.39 19.88
N TYR A 390 8.76 -10.76 18.82
CA TYR A 390 9.87 -9.98 18.30
C TYR A 390 9.35 -9.02 17.22
N ARG A 391 9.86 -7.77 17.22
CA ARG A 391 9.61 -6.82 16.11
C ARG A 391 10.72 -6.94 15.09
N PHE A 392 10.37 -6.80 13.80
CA PHE A 392 11.37 -6.75 12.75
C PHE A 392 11.06 -5.65 11.74
N VAL A 393 12.10 -5.03 11.23
CA VAL A 393 12.07 -3.99 10.19
C VAL A 393 13.10 -4.32 9.13
N ILE A 394 12.68 -4.47 7.88
CA ILE A 394 13.55 -4.70 6.72
C ILE A 394 13.20 -3.63 5.69
N LEU A 395 14.16 -2.73 5.40
CA LEU A 395 14.04 -1.69 4.39
C LEU A 395 15.14 -1.89 3.35
N LEU A 396 14.80 -2.51 2.21
CA LEU A 396 15.75 -2.74 1.10
C LEU A 396 15.48 -1.69 0.03
N ASN A 397 16.42 -0.75 -0.12
CA ASN A 397 16.40 0.29 -1.14
C ASN A 397 17.45 0.03 -2.24
N THR A 398 17.88 -1.22 -2.35
CA THR A 398 18.78 -1.72 -3.40
C THR A 398 18.00 -2.59 -4.36
N LYS A 399 18.02 -2.25 -5.67
CA LYS A 399 17.31 -2.98 -6.72
C LYS A 399 17.73 -4.46 -6.76
N GLY A 400 16.76 -5.34 -6.97
CA GLY A 400 16.95 -6.79 -7.08
C GLY A 400 17.02 -7.55 -5.75
N LYS A 401 17.09 -6.86 -4.60
CA LYS A 401 17.07 -7.52 -3.28
C LYS A 401 15.66 -7.89 -2.84
N ARG A 402 15.57 -8.97 -2.05
CA ARG A 402 14.30 -9.54 -1.57
C ARG A 402 14.32 -9.70 -0.06
N THR A 403 13.15 -9.51 0.56
CA THR A 403 13.00 -9.60 2.03
C THR A 403 12.91 -11.04 2.53
N GLU A 404 12.46 -12.00 1.70
CA GLU A 404 12.23 -13.40 2.10
C GLU A 404 13.48 -14.10 2.65
N PRO A 405 14.66 -14.03 1.98
CA PRO A 405 15.87 -14.65 2.51
C PRO A 405 16.26 -14.09 3.88
N ILE A 406 16.10 -12.77 4.07
CA ILE A 406 16.42 -12.11 5.35
C ILE A 406 15.47 -12.58 6.46
N ILE A 407 14.16 -12.70 6.18
CA ILE A 407 13.18 -13.24 7.15
C ILE A 407 13.57 -14.67 7.57
N LYS A 408 14.03 -15.50 6.63
CA LYS A 408 14.47 -16.86 6.94
C LYS A 408 15.62 -16.86 7.96
N GLU A 409 16.60 -15.98 7.79
CA GLU A 409 17.72 -15.88 8.72
C GLU A 409 17.32 -15.22 10.06
N ILE A 410 16.41 -14.24 10.06
CA ILE A 410 15.85 -13.67 11.31
C ILE A 410 15.18 -14.76 12.14
N ARG A 411 14.43 -15.67 11.51
CA ARG A 411 13.79 -16.79 12.24
C ARG A 411 14.80 -17.71 12.94
N LYS A 412 15.93 -17.98 12.29
CA LYS A 412 17.02 -18.75 12.93
C LYS A 412 17.71 -17.98 14.07
N LEU A 413 17.75 -16.64 13.95
CA LEU A 413 18.40 -15.79 14.94
C LEU A 413 17.62 -15.70 16.27
N ILE A 414 16.29 -15.88 16.22
CA ILE A 414 15.39 -15.72 17.37
C ILE A 414 14.86 -17.07 17.93
N GLN A 415 15.31 -18.19 17.36
CA GLN A 415 15.09 -19.54 17.87
C GLN A 415 16.05 -19.82 19.01
#